data_bcd4f514fa5cbe9df8193efe1e92beed
#
_entry.id   bcd4f514fa5cbe9df8193efe1e92beed
#
_cell.length_a   1.000
_cell.length_b   1.000
_cell.length_c   1.000
_cell.angle_alpha   90.00
_cell.angle_beta   90.00
_cell.angle_gamma   90.00
#
_symmetry.space_group_name_H-M   'P 1'
#
loop_
_entity.id
_entity.type
_entity.pdbx_description
1 polymer ?
#
loop_
_entity_poly.entity_id
_entity_poly.type
_entity_poly.pdbx_seq_one_letter_code
_entity_poly.pdbx_strand_id
1 'polypeptide(L)'
;MATSVGGVLTGRGADVIVIDDPLKPDQALSDVGRKAVNEWYENTLLSRLNNKRTGCIIIVMQRLHQDDLVGHVLPQDDWTVLSFPSIAEELECIPFSTPYGLRRFFRQPGEALHPERESVAEYEAMRRRIGLYNFSSQYQQRPIPISGNLVKREWLRFYDEQPRQFARVVQSWDTAAKTSELNDYSVCTTWGVDKENFYLTDVFRKRLNYPELKRAIISQANIFDANQIVIEDKSSGTQLIQDLNNDRVRKVIEYKPPPGADKVMRLHACSDRFENGRVLLPRSAPWLDEYILELIGFPGTKHDDQVDSTTQALDYLREPDLLALFAKAYS
;
A
#
# COMPACT_ATOMS: atom_id res chain seq x y z
N MET A 1 11.83 11.60 -29.42
CA MET A 1 11.27 12.55 -28.44
C MET A 1 10.88 11.74 -27.22
N ALA A 2 11.07 12.25 -25.99
CA ALA A 2 10.59 11.64 -24.76
C ALA A 2 9.63 12.61 -24.04
N THR A 3 8.61 12.07 -23.38
CA THR A 3 7.64 12.80 -22.57
C THR A 3 7.10 11.88 -21.47
N SER A 4 6.35 12.41 -20.51
CA SER A 4 5.68 11.64 -19.45
C SER A 4 4.17 11.55 -19.71
N VAL A 5 3.50 10.66 -19.01
CA VAL A 5 2.02 10.62 -18.94
C VAL A 5 1.50 12.01 -18.54
N GLY A 6 0.51 12.51 -19.26
CA GLY A 6 0.01 13.89 -19.10
C GLY A 6 0.91 14.99 -19.65
N GLY A 7 2.09 14.67 -20.18
CA GLY A 7 2.97 15.63 -20.83
C GLY A 7 2.47 16.09 -22.21
N VAL A 8 3.04 17.21 -22.72
CA VAL A 8 2.60 17.82 -23.97
C VAL A 8 2.99 16.96 -25.18
N LEU A 9 2.00 16.38 -25.85
CA LEU A 9 2.14 15.64 -27.11
C LEU A 9 1.46 16.33 -28.31
N THR A 10 0.84 17.48 -28.09
CA THR A 10 0.05 18.20 -29.10
C THR A 10 0.93 18.60 -30.30
N GLY A 11 0.45 18.33 -31.53
CA GLY A 11 1.15 18.66 -32.77
C GLY A 11 2.35 17.77 -33.13
N ARG A 12 2.59 16.69 -32.38
CA ARG A 12 3.69 15.74 -32.62
C ARG A 12 3.15 14.36 -32.89
N GLY A 13 3.68 13.68 -33.90
CA GLY A 13 3.35 12.30 -34.24
C GLY A 13 4.62 11.44 -34.35
N ALA A 14 4.43 10.12 -34.41
CA ALA A 14 5.49 9.14 -34.58
C ALA A 14 4.98 7.91 -35.32
N ASP A 15 5.89 7.19 -35.97
CA ASP A 15 5.61 5.91 -36.62
C ASP A 15 5.79 4.73 -35.64
N VAL A 16 6.62 4.94 -34.63
CA VAL A 16 6.81 4.00 -33.52
C VAL A 16 6.70 4.76 -32.18
N ILE A 17 5.83 4.29 -31.29
CA ILE A 17 5.63 4.85 -29.97
C ILE A 17 6.01 3.78 -28.95
N VAL A 18 6.91 4.10 -28.03
CA VAL A 18 7.31 3.24 -26.92
C VAL A 18 6.79 3.86 -25.63
N ILE A 19 6.01 3.11 -24.88
CA ILE A 19 5.50 3.47 -23.56
C ILE A 19 6.28 2.62 -22.55
N ASP A 20 7.00 3.29 -21.65
CA ASP A 20 7.85 2.65 -20.65
C ASP A 20 7.38 3.03 -19.24
N ASP A 21 6.99 2.05 -18.45
CA ASP A 21 6.46 2.17 -17.07
C ASP A 21 5.51 3.38 -16.88
N PRO A 22 4.36 3.43 -17.60
CA PRO A 22 3.47 4.60 -17.60
C PRO A 22 2.77 4.84 -16.25
N LEU A 23 2.79 3.87 -15.35
CA LEU A 23 2.12 3.88 -14.06
C LEU A 23 3.09 3.51 -12.95
N LYS A 24 3.16 4.34 -11.90
CA LYS A 24 3.97 4.04 -10.72
C LYS A 24 3.27 3.03 -9.81
N PRO A 25 4.04 2.18 -9.06
CA PRO A 25 3.44 1.19 -8.16
C PRO A 25 2.50 1.78 -7.12
N ASP A 26 2.80 2.95 -6.58
CA ASP A 26 1.97 3.68 -5.62
C ASP A 26 0.66 4.19 -6.22
N GLN A 27 0.64 4.49 -7.53
CA GLN A 27 -0.56 4.95 -8.25
C GLN A 27 -1.40 3.79 -8.80
N ALA A 28 -0.82 2.60 -8.94
CA ALA A 28 -1.50 1.45 -9.54
C ALA A 28 -2.71 0.95 -8.72
N LEU A 29 -2.70 1.19 -7.42
CA LEU A 29 -3.80 0.83 -6.53
C LEU A 29 -4.93 1.86 -6.54
N SER A 30 -4.67 3.08 -7.01
CA SER A 30 -5.66 4.15 -7.15
C SER A 30 -6.46 3.99 -8.45
N ASP A 31 -7.80 3.90 -8.35
CA ASP A 31 -8.68 3.90 -9.53
C ASP A 31 -8.49 5.16 -10.38
N VAL A 32 -8.31 6.32 -9.72
CA VAL A 32 -8.07 7.59 -10.40
C VAL A 32 -6.74 7.57 -11.15
N GLY A 33 -5.68 7.02 -10.54
CA GLY A 33 -4.37 6.89 -11.16
C GLY A 33 -4.40 6.01 -12.41
N ARG A 34 -5.04 4.83 -12.32
CA ARG A 34 -5.19 3.91 -13.46
C ARG A 34 -6.02 4.51 -14.59
N LYS A 35 -7.19 5.09 -14.25
CA LYS A 35 -8.06 5.76 -15.23
C LYS A 35 -7.34 6.88 -15.95
N ALA A 36 -6.58 7.70 -15.26
CA ALA A 36 -5.84 8.81 -15.87
C ALA A 36 -4.82 8.31 -16.93
N VAL A 37 -4.12 7.21 -16.68
CA VAL A 37 -3.19 6.59 -17.64
C VAL A 37 -3.95 6.02 -18.84
N ASN A 38 -5.03 5.28 -18.60
CA ASN A 38 -5.84 4.65 -19.63
C ASN A 38 -6.50 5.70 -20.54
N GLU A 39 -7.07 6.76 -19.96
CA GLU A 39 -7.65 7.89 -20.70
C GLU A 39 -6.58 8.68 -21.49
N TRP A 40 -5.39 8.87 -20.93
CA TRP A 40 -4.28 9.48 -21.64
C TRP A 40 -3.85 8.65 -22.85
N TYR A 41 -3.79 7.33 -22.72
CA TYR A 41 -3.51 6.42 -23.82
C TYR A 41 -4.57 6.56 -24.94
N GLU A 42 -5.84 6.46 -24.62
CA GLU A 42 -6.93 6.53 -25.60
C GLU A 42 -7.08 7.91 -26.23
N ASN A 43 -7.16 8.95 -25.41
CA ASN A 43 -7.56 10.29 -25.88
C ASN A 43 -6.38 11.10 -26.42
N THR A 44 -5.14 10.79 -26.00
CA THR A 44 -3.98 11.58 -26.40
C THR A 44 -3.03 10.78 -27.28
N LEU A 45 -2.57 9.60 -26.82
CA LEU A 45 -1.46 8.90 -27.43
C LEU A 45 -1.84 8.23 -28.74
N LEU A 46 -2.97 7.51 -28.80
CA LEU A 46 -3.42 6.82 -30.02
C LEU A 46 -3.56 7.75 -31.24
N SER A 47 -3.91 9.02 -31.01
CA SER A 47 -4.01 10.02 -32.07
C SER A 47 -2.65 10.51 -32.58
N ARG A 48 -1.54 10.12 -31.94
CA ARG A 48 -0.17 10.53 -32.31
C ARG A 48 0.52 9.54 -33.27
N LEU A 49 -0.06 8.39 -33.53
CA LEU A 49 0.47 7.47 -34.54
C LEU A 49 0.23 8.05 -35.94
N ASN A 50 1.32 8.36 -36.66
CA ASN A 50 1.26 9.00 -37.99
C ASN A 50 0.50 8.14 -39.01
N ASN A 51 0.74 6.84 -38.97
CA ASN A 51 0.08 5.88 -39.85
C ASN A 51 -0.44 4.69 -39.01
N LYS A 52 -1.75 4.61 -38.89
CA LYS A 52 -2.41 3.54 -38.11
C LYS A 52 -2.30 2.14 -38.74
N ARG A 53 -1.91 2.04 -40.02
CA ARG A 53 -1.79 0.75 -40.74
C ARG A 53 -0.40 0.12 -40.59
N THR A 54 0.63 0.96 -40.47
CA THR A 54 2.04 0.55 -40.48
C THR A 54 2.77 0.99 -39.20
N GLY A 55 2.19 1.88 -38.43
CA GLY A 55 2.76 2.34 -37.18
C GLY A 55 2.67 1.27 -36.09
N CYS A 56 3.53 1.38 -35.08
CA CYS A 56 3.67 0.41 -34.01
C CYS A 56 3.63 1.09 -32.64
N ILE A 57 2.91 0.49 -31.70
CA ILE A 57 2.93 0.87 -30.29
C ILE A 57 3.55 -0.29 -29.52
N ILE A 58 4.53 0.00 -28.69
CA ILE A 58 5.21 -0.95 -27.81
C ILE A 58 4.98 -0.50 -26.37
N ILE A 59 4.46 -1.39 -25.54
CA ILE A 59 4.27 -1.13 -24.09
C ILE A 59 5.24 -2.03 -23.33
N VAL A 60 6.11 -1.42 -22.57
CA VAL A 60 7.05 -2.10 -21.65
C VAL A 60 6.69 -1.67 -20.24
N MET A 61 6.28 -2.61 -19.39
CA MET A 61 5.96 -2.30 -18.00
C MET A 61 5.90 -3.55 -17.14
N GLN A 62 6.07 -3.37 -15.85
CA GLN A 62 5.67 -4.37 -14.86
C GLN A 62 4.15 -4.35 -14.75
N ARG A 63 3.54 -5.54 -14.55
CA ARG A 63 2.13 -5.60 -14.20
C ARG A 63 1.97 -5.15 -12.74
N LEU A 64 1.03 -4.28 -12.49
CA LEU A 64 0.82 -3.68 -11.17
C LEU A 64 -0.61 -3.89 -10.66
N HIS A 65 -1.58 -3.97 -11.56
CA HIS A 65 -3.00 -4.18 -11.27
C HIS A 65 -3.67 -4.88 -12.44
N GLN A 66 -4.82 -5.53 -12.21
CA GLN A 66 -5.58 -6.15 -13.31
C GLN A 66 -6.00 -5.13 -14.36
N ASP A 67 -6.44 -3.95 -13.91
CA ASP A 67 -6.89 -2.84 -14.75
C ASP A 67 -5.77 -1.80 -15.00
N ASP A 68 -4.49 -2.21 -14.99
CA ASP A 68 -3.39 -1.37 -15.45
C ASP A 68 -3.45 -1.17 -16.96
N LEU A 69 -2.56 -0.38 -17.55
CA LEU A 69 -2.62 -0.10 -18.99
C LEU A 69 -2.61 -1.38 -19.83
N VAL A 70 -1.80 -2.39 -19.48
CA VAL A 70 -1.77 -3.67 -20.20
C VAL A 70 -3.11 -4.40 -20.05
N GLY A 71 -3.67 -4.48 -18.84
CA GLY A 71 -4.99 -5.08 -18.63
C GLY A 71 -6.11 -4.36 -19.37
N HIS A 72 -5.97 -3.04 -19.56
CA HIS A 72 -6.92 -2.21 -20.28
C HIS A 72 -6.87 -2.43 -21.80
N VAL A 73 -5.67 -2.53 -22.38
CA VAL A 73 -5.52 -2.60 -23.85
C VAL A 73 -5.63 -4.01 -24.42
N LEU A 74 -5.26 -5.05 -23.67
CA LEU A 74 -5.28 -6.44 -24.13
C LEU A 74 -6.64 -6.93 -24.67
N PRO A 75 -7.79 -6.58 -24.05
CA PRO A 75 -9.10 -7.00 -24.57
C PRO A 75 -9.58 -6.18 -25.77
N GLN A 76 -8.89 -5.09 -26.13
CA GLN A 76 -9.35 -4.15 -27.16
C GLN A 76 -8.78 -4.45 -28.56
N ASP A 77 -7.57 -5.04 -28.63
CA ASP A 77 -6.84 -5.27 -29.88
C ASP A 77 -6.00 -6.56 -29.80
N ASP A 78 -5.54 -7.04 -30.97
CA ASP A 78 -4.61 -8.16 -31.09
C ASP A 78 -3.18 -7.73 -30.75
N TRP A 79 -2.76 -7.97 -29.52
CA TRP A 79 -1.42 -7.69 -29.03
C TRP A 79 -0.52 -8.92 -29.07
N THR A 80 0.73 -8.73 -29.50
CA THR A 80 1.79 -9.71 -29.25
C THR A 80 2.34 -9.49 -27.85
N VAL A 81 2.11 -10.45 -26.96
CA VAL A 81 2.51 -10.36 -25.55
C VAL A 81 3.78 -11.17 -25.31
N LEU A 82 4.79 -10.52 -24.73
CA LEU A 82 5.97 -11.17 -24.16
C LEU A 82 5.91 -11.00 -22.62
N SER A 83 5.71 -12.09 -21.90
CA SER A 83 5.65 -12.10 -20.44
C SER A 83 6.83 -12.90 -19.89
N PHE A 84 7.56 -12.30 -18.94
CA PHE A 84 8.73 -12.87 -18.31
C PHE A 84 8.55 -12.89 -16.78
N PRO A 85 7.82 -13.89 -16.22
CA PRO A 85 7.74 -14.03 -14.77
C PRO A 85 9.10 -14.36 -14.17
N SER A 86 9.39 -13.87 -12.96
CA SER A 86 10.66 -14.11 -12.27
C SER A 86 10.93 -15.57 -12.02
N ILE A 87 9.88 -16.35 -11.73
CA ILE A 87 9.94 -17.80 -11.59
C ILE A 87 8.92 -18.38 -12.58
N ALA A 88 9.36 -19.28 -13.47
CA ALA A 88 8.48 -19.93 -14.41
C ALA A 88 7.44 -20.78 -13.68
N GLU A 89 6.17 -20.57 -13.98
CA GLU A 89 5.04 -21.38 -13.44
C GLU A 89 4.74 -22.60 -14.30
N GLU A 90 5.07 -22.52 -15.59
CA GLU A 90 4.90 -23.58 -16.59
C GLU A 90 6.10 -23.65 -17.52
N LEU A 91 6.11 -24.64 -18.44
CA LEU A 91 7.15 -24.74 -19.46
C LEU A 91 7.04 -23.57 -20.44
N GLU A 92 8.03 -22.71 -20.43
CA GLU A 92 8.13 -21.59 -21.36
C GLU A 92 8.95 -21.97 -22.59
N CYS A 93 8.43 -21.65 -23.77
CA CYS A 93 9.10 -21.84 -25.04
C CYS A 93 8.87 -20.61 -25.93
N ILE A 94 9.80 -19.67 -25.93
CA ILE A 94 9.68 -18.42 -26.66
C ILE A 94 10.56 -18.47 -27.91
N PRO A 95 9.97 -18.56 -29.12
CA PRO A 95 10.74 -18.51 -30.36
C PRO A 95 11.14 -17.06 -30.68
N PHE A 96 12.38 -16.88 -31.17
CA PHE A 96 12.87 -15.60 -31.63
C PHE A 96 13.80 -15.77 -32.84
N SER A 97 13.73 -14.83 -33.77
CA SER A 97 14.57 -14.83 -34.97
C SER A 97 15.90 -14.14 -34.70
N THR A 98 16.97 -14.75 -35.20
CA THR A 98 18.30 -14.18 -35.20
C THR A 98 18.84 -14.14 -36.63
N PRO A 99 19.96 -13.40 -36.90
CA PRO A 99 20.63 -13.47 -38.20
C PRO A 99 21.11 -14.88 -38.56
N TYR A 100 21.20 -15.79 -37.61
CA TYR A 100 21.64 -17.17 -37.77
C TYR A 100 20.49 -18.18 -37.75
N GLY A 101 19.24 -17.73 -37.90
CA GLY A 101 18.04 -18.55 -37.91
C GLY A 101 17.17 -18.45 -36.66
N LEU A 102 16.12 -19.26 -36.64
CA LEU A 102 15.17 -19.31 -35.52
C LEU A 102 15.81 -19.98 -34.30
N ARG A 103 15.75 -19.31 -33.17
CA ARG A 103 16.14 -19.85 -31.87
C ARG A 103 14.93 -19.90 -30.95
N ARG A 104 15.06 -20.68 -29.85
CA ARG A 104 14.03 -20.79 -28.83
C ARG A 104 14.66 -20.61 -27.45
N PHE A 105 14.05 -19.82 -26.66
CA PHE A 105 14.36 -19.71 -25.22
C PHE A 105 13.44 -20.67 -24.47
N PHE A 106 14.02 -21.52 -23.64
CA PHE A 106 13.29 -22.49 -22.83
C PHE A 106 13.53 -22.23 -21.36
N ARG A 107 12.48 -22.41 -20.56
CA ARG A 107 12.57 -22.39 -19.10
C ARG A 107 11.59 -23.40 -18.50
N GLN A 108 12.10 -24.23 -17.59
CA GLN A 108 11.29 -25.23 -16.90
C GLN A 108 10.50 -24.59 -15.74
N PRO A 109 9.36 -25.18 -15.34
CA PRO A 109 8.65 -24.75 -14.14
C PRO A 109 9.56 -24.71 -12.92
N GLY A 110 9.51 -23.63 -12.15
CA GLY A 110 10.35 -23.40 -10.99
C GLY A 110 11.70 -22.77 -11.29
N GLU A 111 12.09 -22.59 -12.55
CA GLU A 111 13.35 -21.91 -12.89
C GLU A 111 13.24 -20.39 -12.78
N ALA A 112 14.27 -19.78 -12.19
CA ALA A 112 14.39 -18.32 -12.15
C ALA A 112 14.66 -17.75 -13.54
N LEU A 113 14.21 -16.51 -13.80
CA LEU A 113 14.40 -15.85 -15.10
C LEU A 113 15.89 -15.65 -15.43
N HIS A 114 16.68 -15.28 -14.45
CA HIS A 114 18.11 -15.07 -14.59
C HIS A 114 18.84 -15.56 -13.33
N PRO A 115 19.08 -16.89 -13.21
CA PRO A 115 19.54 -17.51 -11.95
C PRO A 115 20.90 -17.00 -11.46
N GLU A 116 21.76 -16.53 -12.39
CA GLU A 116 23.07 -15.97 -12.04
C GLU A 116 22.97 -14.58 -11.41
N ARG A 117 21.87 -13.86 -11.64
CA ARG A 117 21.61 -12.55 -11.06
C ARG A 117 20.73 -12.64 -9.83
N GLU A 118 19.67 -13.41 -9.89
CA GLU A 118 18.67 -13.57 -8.83
C GLU A 118 18.18 -15.02 -8.81
N SER A 119 18.54 -15.74 -7.76
CA SER A 119 18.12 -17.12 -7.54
C SER A 119 16.67 -17.22 -7.07
N VAL A 120 16.08 -18.41 -7.16
CA VAL A 120 14.73 -18.68 -6.60
C VAL A 120 14.67 -18.36 -5.10
N ALA A 121 15.75 -18.62 -4.34
CA ALA A 121 15.81 -18.32 -2.91
C ALA A 121 15.72 -16.81 -2.63
N GLU A 122 16.36 -15.99 -3.49
CA GLU A 122 16.27 -14.52 -3.39
C GLU A 122 14.88 -14.02 -3.76
N TYR A 123 14.22 -14.58 -4.78
CA TYR A 123 12.86 -14.28 -5.11
C TYR A 123 11.86 -14.66 -3.99
N GLU A 124 12.06 -15.81 -3.34
CA GLU A 124 11.25 -16.19 -2.17
C GLU A 124 11.49 -15.27 -0.96
N ALA A 125 12.72 -14.80 -0.77
CA ALA A 125 13.00 -13.78 0.24
C ALA A 125 12.34 -12.43 -0.10
N MET A 126 12.36 -12.04 -1.39
CA MET A 126 11.68 -10.84 -1.86
C MET A 126 10.17 -10.96 -1.68
N ARG A 127 9.58 -12.11 -2.03
CA ARG A 127 8.14 -12.38 -1.83
C ARG A 127 7.72 -12.19 -0.37
N ARG A 128 8.52 -12.70 0.59
CA ARG A 128 8.26 -12.47 2.02
C ARG A 128 8.38 -11.00 2.42
N ARG A 129 9.24 -10.24 1.74
CA ARG A 129 9.49 -8.82 2.05
C ARG A 129 8.40 -7.89 1.54
N ILE A 130 7.90 -8.11 0.31
CA ILE A 130 6.95 -7.21 -0.36
C ILE A 130 5.50 -7.71 -0.36
N GLY A 131 5.27 -8.94 0.16
CA GLY A 131 3.96 -9.60 0.20
C GLY A 131 3.54 -10.25 -1.12
N LEU A 132 2.55 -11.16 -1.02
CA LEU A 132 2.08 -11.97 -2.15
C LEU A 132 1.53 -11.11 -3.31
N TYR A 133 0.75 -10.07 -3.01
CA TYR A 133 0.14 -9.22 -4.03
C TYR A 133 1.18 -8.55 -4.92
N ASN A 134 2.12 -7.83 -4.31
CA ASN A 134 3.17 -7.12 -5.05
C ASN A 134 4.07 -8.09 -5.81
N PHE A 135 4.43 -9.22 -5.18
CA PHE A 135 5.25 -10.23 -5.84
C PHE A 135 4.53 -10.85 -7.04
N SER A 136 3.27 -11.26 -6.90
CA SER A 136 2.46 -11.81 -7.99
C SER A 136 2.30 -10.82 -9.15
N SER A 137 2.13 -9.53 -8.83
CA SER A 137 2.00 -8.49 -9.85
C SER A 137 3.34 -8.17 -10.51
N GLN A 138 4.30 -7.63 -9.76
CA GLN A 138 5.53 -7.05 -10.30
C GLN A 138 6.55 -8.10 -10.77
N TYR A 139 6.67 -9.21 -10.03
CA TYR A 139 7.65 -10.24 -10.32
C TYR A 139 7.09 -11.39 -11.14
N GLN A 140 5.86 -11.81 -10.89
CA GLN A 140 5.23 -12.90 -11.66
C GLN A 140 4.37 -12.40 -12.85
N GLN A 141 4.28 -11.08 -13.06
CA GLN A 141 3.50 -10.44 -14.13
C GLN A 141 2.02 -10.85 -14.14
N ARG A 142 1.52 -11.27 -12.98
CA ARG A 142 0.18 -11.82 -12.78
C ARG A 142 -0.55 -11.11 -11.64
N PRO A 143 -1.10 -9.90 -11.88
CA PRO A 143 -1.84 -9.19 -10.85
C PRO A 143 -3.09 -9.99 -10.44
N ILE A 144 -3.21 -10.20 -9.14
CA ILE A 144 -4.38 -10.85 -8.54
C ILE A 144 -5.45 -9.79 -8.24
N PRO A 145 -6.74 -10.14 -8.26
CA PRO A 145 -7.81 -9.19 -7.90
C PRO A 145 -7.63 -8.67 -6.49
N ILE A 146 -7.78 -7.37 -6.32
CA ILE A 146 -7.99 -6.76 -5.00
C ILE A 146 -9.48 -6.92 -4.64
N SER A 147 -10.02 -8.10 -4.83
CA SER A 147 -11.41 -8.37 -4.48
C SER A 147 -11.48 -8.94 -3.07
N GLY A 148 -11.93 -8.10 -2.13
CA GLY A 148 -12.26 -8.49 -0.76
C GLY A 148 -11.08 -9.02 0.07
N ASN A 149 -10.89 -8.49 1.27
CA ASN A 149 -9.90 -8.95 2.24
C ASN A 149 -8.45 -8.64 1.88
N LEU A 150 -8.11 -7.34 1.88
CA LEU A 150 -6.71 -6.87 1.85
C LEU A 150 -5.91 -7.47 3.02
N VAL A 151 -6.57 -7.75 4.13
CA VAL A 151 -6.07 -8.52 5.27
C VAL A 151 -6.91 -9.79 5.40
N LYS A 152 -6.29 -10.94 5.24
CA LYS A 152 -6.97 -12.22 5.36
C LYS A 152 -7.07 -12.67 6.82
N ARG A 153 -8.20 -13.32 7.18
CA ARG A 153 -8.41 -13.82 8.54
C ARG A 153 -7.31 -14.79 9.00
N GLU A 154 -6.77 -15.59 8.10
CA GLU A 154 -5.70 -16.55 8.36
C GLU A 154 -4.34 -15.91 8.68
N TRP A 155 -4.15 -14.63 8.37
CA TRP A 155 -2.95 -13.87 8.69
C TRP A 155 -2.96 -13.31 10.10
N LEU A 156 -4.13 -13.23 10.74
CA LEU A 156 -4.26 -12.69 12.09
C LEU A 156 -3.53 -13.58 13.08
N ARG A 157 -2.69 -12.97 13.90
CA ARG A 157 -1.97 -13.60 14.99
C ARG A 157 -2.45 -13.01 16.31
N PHE A 158 -2.52 -13.87 17.32
CA PHE A 158 -3.06 -13.50 18.62
C PHE A 158 -2.03 -13.75 19.71
N TYR A 159 -1.98 -12.83 20.69
CA TYR A 159 -1.19 -13.00 21.91
C TYR A 159 -2.09 -13.27 23.11
N ASP A 160 -1.59 -14.09 24.03
CA ASP A 160 -2.25 -14.36 25.31
C ASP A 160 -1.80 -13.34 26.36
N GLU A 161 -0.50 -13.03 26.38
CA GLU A 161 0.12 -12.06 27.27
C GLU A 161 0.94 -11.06 26.46
N GLN A 162 0.79 -9.78 26.78
CA GLN A 162 1.62 -8.74 26.19
C GLN A 162 2.99 -8.67 26.88
N PRO A 163 4.03 -8.19 26.20
CA PRO A 163 5.32 -7.89 26.83
C PRO A 163 5.14 -6.99 28.05
N ARG A 164 5.91 -7.23 29.11
CA ARG A 164 5.87 -6.41 30.33
C ARG A 164 6.22 -4.95 30.08
N GLN A 165 7.02 -4.70 29.06
CA GLN A 165 7.43 -3.36 28.67
C GLN A 165 7.59 -3.33 27.15
N PHE A 166 7.01 -2.32 26.52
CA PHE A 166 7.21 -2.02 25.12
C PHE A 166 8.36 -1.00 24.92
N ALA A 167 9.10 -1.12 23.82
CA ALA A 167 10.09 -0.14 23.46
C ALA A 167 9.43 1.24 23.15
N ARG A 168 8.23 1.20 22.59
CA ARG A 168 7.39 2.39 22.36
C ARG A 168 5.92 2.02 22.50
N VAL A 169 5.11 2.98 22.99
CA VAL A 169 3.66 2.93 22.96
C VAL A 169 3.17 4.11 22.13
N VAL A 170 2.45 3.83 21.05
CA VAL A 170 1.97 4.83 20.09
C VAL A 170 0.45 4.77 20.01
N GLN A 171 -0.19 5.92 20.08
CA GLN A 171 -1.61 6.08 19.82
C GLN A 171 -1.81 6.76 18.46
N SER A 172 -2.67 6.18 17.65
CA SER A 172 -3.05 6.71 16.36
C SER A 172 -4.52 7.11 16.39
N TRP A 173 -4.78 8.38 16.13
CA TRP A 173 -6.13 8.94 16.18
C TRP A 173 -6.61 9.29 14.77
N ASP A 174 -7.70 8.63 14.36
CA ASP A 174 -8.53 9.10 13.27
C ASP A 174 -9.66 9.95 13.86
N THR A 175 -9.73 11.21 13.47
CA THR A 175 -10.64 12.18 14.05
C THR A 175 -11.73 12.55 13.06
N ALA A 176 -13.01 12.54 13.49
CA ALA A 176 -14.14 12.95 12.67
C ALA A 176 -13.92 14.33 12.04
N ALA A 177 -14.14 14.43 10.72
CA ALA A 177 -13.71 15.59 9.91
C ALA A 177 -14.46 16.90 10.20
N LYS A 178 -15.64 16.87 10.86
CA LYS A 178 -16.46 18.05 11.10
C LYS A 178 -16.97 18.12 12.53
N THR A 179 -16.77 19.28 13.14
CA THR A 179 -17.28 19.62 14.48
C THR A 179 -18.81 19.66 14.57
N SER A 180 -19.53 19.67 13.43
CA SER A 180 -20.99 19.79 13.34
C SER A 180 -21.74 18.47 13.12
N GLU A 181 -21.04 17.39 12.76
CA GLU A 181 -21.67 16.09 12.52
C GLU A 181 -21.36 15.15 13.69
N LEU A 182 -22.30 15.04 14.63
CA LEU A 182 -22.31 14.04 15.73
C LEU A 182 -22.41 12.59 15.21
N ASN A 183 -22.30 12.38 13.90
CA ASN A 183 -22.55 11.11 13.25
C ASN A 183 -21.28 10.27 13.02
N ASP A 184 -20.10 10.86 12.98
CA ASP A 184 -18.86 10.14 12.70
C ASP A 184 -18.13 9.76 13.97
N TYR A 185 -17.49 8.59 13.96
CA TYR A 185 -16.68 8.12 15.06
C TYR A 185 -15.31 8.78 15.05
N SER A 186 -14.80 9.08 16.25
CA SER A 186 -13.37 9.27 16.46
C SER A 186 -12.79 7.98 17.02
N VAL A 187 -11.74 7.49 16.40
CA VAL A 187 -11.12 6.21 16.73
C VAL A 187 -9.66 6.41 17.12
N CYS A 188 -9.25 5.70 18.15
CA CYS A 188 -7.84 5.56 18.53
C CYS A 188 -7.48 4.08 18.57
N THR A 189 -6.42 3.70 17.87
CA THR A 189 -5.74 2.44 18.07
C THR A 189 -4.46 2.65 18.86
N THR A 190 -4.26 1.86 19.93
CA THR A 190 -3.09 1.92 20.80
C THR A 190 -2.16 0.75 20.49
N TRP A 191 -0.92 1.05 20.16
CA TRP A 191 0.08 0.09 19.69
C TRP A 191 1.30 0.05 20.59
N GLY A 192 1.62 -1.16 21.08
CA GLY A 192 2.90 -1.46 21.70
C GLY A 192 3.89 -1.99 20.67
N VAL A 193 5.13 -1.53 20.69
CA VAL A 193 6.20 -2.01 19.80
C VAL A 193 7.23 -2.77 20.62
N ASP A 194 7.49 -4.02 20.23
CA ASP A 194 8.59 -4.83 20.75
C ASP A 194 9.36 -5.44 19.58
N LYS A 195 10.62 -5.04 19.41
CA LYS A 195 11.48 -5.42 18.29
C LYS A 195 10.81 -5.07 16.95
N GLU A 196 10.43 -6.11 16.19
CA GLU A 196 9.77 -5.98 14.89
C GLU A 196 8.25 -6.24 14.94
N ASN A 197 7.70 -6.47 16.14
CA ASN A 197 6.30 -6.81 16.34
C ASN A 197 5.49 -5.62 16.83
N PHE A 198 4.26 -5.54 16.36
CA PHE A 198 3.28 -4.51 16.66
C PHE A 198 2.09 -5.13 17.38
N TYR A 199 1.90 -4.77 18.63
CA TYR A 199 0.84 -5.28 19.49
C TYR A 199 -0.29 -4.27 19.54
N LEU A 200 -1.46 -4.59 19.01
CA LEU A 200 -2.66 -3.79 19.24
C LEU A 200 -3.15 -4.04 20.65
N THR A 201 -3.01 -3.05 21.52
CA THR A 201 -3.32 -3.19 22.95
C THR A 201 -4.69 -2.66 23.32
N ASP A 202 -5.20 -1.67 22.58
CA ASP A 202 -6.53 -1.11 22.78
C ASP A 202 -7.10 -0.46 21.53
N VAL A 203 -8.42 -0.45 21.43
CA VAL A 203 -9.19 0.31 20.44
C VAL A 203 -10.27 1.12 21.15
N PHE A 204 -10.14 2.42 21.11
CA PHE A 204 -11.14 3.36 21.58
C PHE A 204 -11.94 3.88 20.40
N ARG A 205 -13.27 3.80 20.45
CA ARG A 205 -14.17 4.26 19.41
C ARG A 205 -15.39 4.94 20.01
N LYS A 206 -15.55 6.25 19.78
CA LYS A 206 -16.69 7.03 20.28
C LYS A 206 -17.02 8.18 19.35
N ARG A 207 -18.28 8.62 19.39
CA ARG A 207 -18.72 9.89 18.82
C ARG A 207 -18.52 10.98 19.85
N LEU A 208 -17.68 11.94 19.55
CA LEU A 208 -17.25 12.98 20.48
C LEU A 208 -17.30 14.35 19.82
N ASN A 209 -17.73 15.35 20.56
CA ASN A 209 -17.49 16.73 20.18
C ASN A 209 -16.03 17.13 20.44
N TYR A 210 -15.59 18.25 19.91
CA TYR A 210 -14.19 18.69 20.00
C TYR A 210 -13.62 18.73 21.43
N PRO A 211 -14.29 19.37 22.44
CA PRO A 211 -13.80 19.37 23.81
C PRO A 211 -13.73 17.97 24.45
N GLU A 212 -14.66 17.09 24.09
CA GLU A 212 -14.67 15.69 24.57
C GLU A 212 -13.54 14.91 23.93
N LEU A 213 -13.29 15.09 22.63
CA LEU A 213 -12.22 14.46 21.88
C LEU A 213 -10.86 14.84 22.47
N LYS A 214 -10.60 16.14 22.71
CA LYS A 214 -9.37 16.61 23.33
C LYS A 214 -9.12 15.96 24.71
N ARG A 215 -10.16 15.89 25.55
CA ARG A 215 -10.07 15.21 26.86
C ARG A 215 -9.84 13.72 26.73
N ALA A 216 -10.50 13.07 25.75
CA ALA A 216 -10.31 11.64 25.51
C ALA A 216 -8.87 11.32 25.09
N ILE A 217 -8.27 12.11 24.20
CA ILE A 217 -6.88 11.94 23.77
C ILE A 217 -5.93 12.01 24.98
N ILE A 218 -6.08 13.04 25.82
CA ILE A 218 -5.25 13.20 27.01
C ILE A 218 -5.43 12.03 27.99
N SER A 219 -6.68 11.64 28.21
CA SER A 219 -7.01 10.53 29.10
C SER A 219 -6.43 9.20 28.62
N GLN A 220 -6.63 8.86 27.33
CA GLN A 220 -6.12 7.63 26.72
C GLN A 220 -4.57 7.60 26.75
N ALA A 221 -3.93 8.71 26.43
CA ALA A 221 -2.48 8.80 26.48
C ALA A 221 -1.92 8.54 27.90
N ASN A 222 -2.62 8.98 28.93
CA ASN A 222 -2.21 8.75 30.33
C ASN A 222 -2.50 7.30 30.78
N ILE A 223 -3.64 6.71 30.38
CA ILE A 223 -4.01 5.34 30.72
C ILE A 223 -2.98 4.33 30.21
N PHE A 224 -2.53 4.51 28.96
CA PHE A 224 -1.62 3.58 28.29
C PHE A 224 -0.15 4.02 28.34
N ASP A 225 0.17 5.08 29.05
CA ASP A 225 1.51 5.71 29.08
C ASP A 225 2.12 5.90 27.69
N ALA A 226 1.29 6.40 26.75
CA ALA A 226 1.67 6.54 25.36
C ALA A 226 2.86 7.53 25.21
N ASN A 227 3.90 7.11 24.50
CA ASN A 227 5.06 7.95 24.23
C ASN A 227 4.76 8.99 23.14
N GLN A 228 3.90 8.64 22.19
CA GLN A 228 3.59 9.44 21.01
C GLN A 228 2.11 9.33 20.66
N ILE A 229 1.55 10.45 20.20
CA ILE A 229 0.17 10.57 19.74
C ILE A 229 0.21 11.03 18.28
N VAL A 230 -0.22 10.17 17.37
CA VAL A 230 -0.24 10.41 15.93
C VAL A 230 -1.64 10.86 15.52
N ILE A 231 -1.75 12.00 14.84
CA ILE A 231 -3.02 12.57 14.39
C ILE A 231 -2.86 13.00 12.94
N GLU A 232 -3.83 12.66 12.07
CA GLU A 232 -3.81 13.11 10.67
C GLU A 232 -4.03 14.63 10.60
N ASP A 233 -3.12 15.33 9.91
CA ASP A 233 -3.22 16.78 9.66
C ASP A 233 -4.26 17.06 8.57
N LYS A 234 -5.52 16.96 8.93
CA LYS A 234 -6.65 17.19 8.04
C LYS A 234 -7.82 17.77 8.82
N SER A 235 -8.40 18.85 8.33
CA SER A 235 -9.62 19.49 8.91
C SER A 235 -9.49 19.76 10.42
N SER A 236 -10.26 19.04 11.25
CA SER A 236 -10.26 19.17 12.71
C SER A 236 -8.95 18.76 13.37
N GLY A 237 -8.15 17.91 12.72
CA GLY A 237 -6.86 17.42 13.23
C GLY A 237 -5.84 18.54 13.38
N THR A 238 -5.77 19.47 12.44
CA THR A 238 -4.82 20.60 12.47
C THR A 238 -4.97 21.45 13.73
N GLN A 239 -6.21 21.86 14.05
CA GLN A 239 -6.48 22.65 15.27
C GLN A 239 -6.20 21.84 16.53
N LEU A 240 -6.58 20.56 16.54
CA LEU A 240 -6.37 19.65 17.67
C LEU A 240 -4.88 19.45 17.98
N ILE A 241 -4.05 19.28 16.96
CA ILE A 241 -2.59 19.18 17.07
C ILE A 241 -2.02 20.46 17.72
N GLN A 242 -2.45 21.62 17.25
CA GLN A 242 -2.02 22.90 17.82
C GLN A 242 -2.39 23.04 19.30
N ASP A 243 -3.64 22.72 19.66
CA ASP A 243 -4.12 22.83 21.03
C ASP A 243 -3.43 21.86 21.98
N LEU A 244 -3.18 20.60 21.55
CA LEU A 244 -2.47 19.60 22.33
C LEU A 244 -1.00 19.97 22.53
N ASN A 245 -0.35 20.56 21.53
CA ASN A 245 1.02 21.05 21.62
C ASN A 245 1.11 22.25 22.59
N ASN A 246 0.15 23.17 22.56
CA ASN A 246 0.07 24.31 23.49
C ASN A 246 -0.09 23.83 24.94
N ASP A 247 -0.88 22.79 25.17
CA ASP A 247 -1.08 22.18 26.49
C ASP A 247 0.10 21.32 26.95
N ARG A 248 1.14 21.20 26.13
CA ARG A 248 2.33 20.36 26.38
C ARG A 248 1.96 18.90 26.72
N VAL A 249 0.90 18.43 26.13
CA VAL A 249 0.51 17.02 26.18
C VAL A 249 1.53 16.25 25.40
N ARG A 250 2.10 15.20 25.95
CA ARG A 250 2.98 14.21 25.30
C ARG A 250 3.46 14.58 23.85
N LYS A 251 4.34 13.85 23.23
CA LYS A 251 4.79 14.13 21.86
C LYS A 251 3.65 13.88 20.84
N VAL A 252 3.03 14.95 20.38
CA VAL A 252 2.03 14.91 19.30
C VAL A 252 2.76 14.94 17.96
N ILE A 253 2.41 14.01 17.09
CA ILE A 253 2.96 13.83 15.75
C ILE A 253 1.88 14.18 14.74
N GLU A 254 2.17 15.15 13.90
CA GLU A 254 1.38 15.48 12.73
C GLU A 254 1.65 14.42 11.64
N TYR A 255 0.64 13.66 11.28
CA TYR A 255 0.75 12.66 10.21
C TYR A 255 0.17 13.21 8.92
N LYS A 256 0.93 13.09 7.85
CA LYS A 256 0.51 13.42 6.49
C LYS A 256 0.57 12.14 5.65
N PRO A 257 -0.57 11.61 5.22
CA PRO A 257 -0.56 10.46 4.33
C PRO A 257 0.21 10.77 3.03
N PRO A 258 0.85 9.77 2.42
CA PRO A 258 1.53 9.95 1.15
C PRO A 258 0.60 10.58 0.10
N PRO A 259 1.09 11.55 -0.70
CA PRO A 259 0.26 12.21 -1.70
C PRO A 259 -0.38 11.22 -2.68
N GLY A 260 -1.71 11.31 -2.86
CA GLY A 260 -2.46 10.43 -3.74
C GLY A 260 -2.77 9.04 -3.19
N ALA A 261 -2.32 8.71 -1.97
CA ALA A 261 -2.64 7.44 -1.34
C ALA A 261 -4.07 7.44 -0.79
N ASP A 262 -4.96 6.66 -1.41
CA ASP A 262 -6.28 6.38 -0.87
C ASP A 262 -6.22 5.34 0.28
N LYS A 263 -7.35 5.08 0.93
CA LYS A 263 -7.45 4.17 2.07
C LYS A 263 -7.05 2.72 1.72
N VAL A 264 -7.39 2.26 0.51
CA VAL A 264 -7.07 0.92 -0.01
C VAL A 264 -5.56 0.79 -0.16
N MET A 265 -4.91 1.79 -0.75
CA MET A 265 -3.44 1.85 -0.89
C MET A 265 -2.75 1.82 0.47
N ARG A 266 -3.25 2.58 1.45
CA ARG A 266 -2.67 2.63 2.80
C ARG A 266 -2.74 1.27 3.51
N LEU A 267 -3.89 0.60 3.48
CA LEU A 267 -4.02 -0.73 4.08
C LEU A 267 -3.15 -1.76 3.33
N HIS A 268 -3.13 -1.68 2.01
CA HIS A 268 -2.28 -2.56 1.20
C HIS A 268 -0.79 -2.37 1.53
N ALA A 269 -0.33 -1.14 1.73
CA ALA A 269 1.07 -0.83 2.06
C ALA A 269 1.54 -1.41 3.40
N CYS A 270 0.62 -1.80 4.29
CA CYS A 270 0.95 -2.45 5.56
C CYS A 270 0.42 -3.89 5.69
N SER A 271 -0.23 -4.42 4.66
CA SER A 271 -0.81 -5.78 4.68
C SER A 271 0.24 -6.89 4.82
N ASP A 272 1.46 -6.66 4.31
CA ASP A 272 2.62 -7.54 4.48
C ASP A 272 2.95 -7.83 5.95
N ARG A 273 2.71 -6.87 6.85
CA ARG A 273 2.94 -7.05 8.29
C ARG A 273 1.95 -8.01 8.92
N PHE A 274 0.70 -8.01 8.45
CA PHE A 274 -0.29 -9.00 8.84
C PHE A 274 0.06 -10.38 8.28
N GLU A 275 0.39 -10.46 7.00
CA GLU A 275 0.78 -11.69 6.31
C GLU A 275 2.01 -12.35 6.96
N ASN A 276 3.01 -11.55 7.32
CA ASN A 276 4.23 -12.02 7.99
C ASN A 276 4.07 -12.24 9.50
N GLY A 277 2.86 -12.05 10.05
CA GLY A 277 2.54 -12.30 11.46
C GLY A 277 3.20 -11.31 12.44
N ARG A 278 3.60 -10.12 11.97
CA ARG A 278 4.21 -9.08 12.81
C ARG A 278 3.17 -8.24 13.57
N VAL A 279 1.92 -8.24 13.13
CA VAL A 279 0.80 -7.60 13.83
C VAL A 279 0.12 -8.63 14.72
N LEU A 280 0.08 -8.34 16.01
CA LEU A 280 -0.49 -9.21 17.00
C LEU A 280 -1.70 -8.54 17.67
N LEU A 281 -2.79 -9.26 17.73
CA LEU A 281 -4.05 -8.86 18.37
C LEU A 281 -4.20 -9.57 19.73
N PRO A 282 -4.89 -8.98 20.71
CA PRO A 282 -5.19 -9.71 21.93
C PRO A 282 -6.13 -10.89 21.63
N ARG A 283 -6.02 -12.00 22.38
CA ARG A 283 -6.93 -13.14 22.21
C ARG A 283 -8.36 -12.79 22.59
N SER A 284 -8.55 -11.84 23.49
CA SER A 284 -9.86 -11.37 23.95
C SER A 284 -9.80 -9.89 24.32
N ALA A 285 -10.74 -9.11 23.76
CA ALA A 285 -11.00 -7.73 24.13
C ALA A 285 -12.45 -7.37 23.73
N PRO A 286 -13.12 -6.44 24.44
CA PRO A 286 -14.51 -6.08 24.13
C PRO A 286 -14.73 -5.52 22.71
N TRP A 287 -13.71 -4.91 22.13
CA TRP A 287 -13.72 -4.27 20.81
C TRP A 287 -13.20 -5.17 19.67
N LEU A 288 -12.63 -6.33 20.01
CA LEU A 288 -11.84 -7.14 19.05
C LEU A 288 -12.67 -7.65 17.87
N ASP A 289 -13.87 -8.16 18.12
CA ASP A 289 -14.70 -8.74 17.06
C ASP A 289 -15.12 -7.68 16.03
N GLU A 290 -15.49 -6.48 16.50
CA GLU A 290 -15.85 -5.36 15.62
C GLU A 290 -14.64 -4.88 14.82
N TYR A 291 -13.47 -4.78 15.45
CA TYR A 291 -12.22 -4.43 14.79
C TYR A 291 -11.85 -5.43 13.70
N ILE A 292 -11.89 -6.72 13.98
CA ILE A 292 -11.59 -7.78 13.02
C ILE A 292 -12.57 -7.73 11.84
N LEU A 293 -13.87 -7.58 12.09
CA LEU A 293 -14.88 -7.51 11.04
C LEU A 293 -14.64 -6.33 10.10
N GLU A 294 -14.29 -5.16 10.64
CA GLU A 294 -13.97 -3.98 9.84
C GLU A 294 -12.70 -4.20 9.03
N LEU A 295 -11.62 -4.69 9.67
CA LEU A 295 -10.32 -4.91 9.03
C LEU A 295 -10.37 -5.93 7.89
N ILE A 296 -11.02 -7.08 8.09
CA ILE A 296 -11.10 -8.12 7.06
C ILE A 296 -12.17 -7.83 6.00
N GLY A 297 -13.18 -7.04 6.31
CA GLY A 297 -14.26 -6.68 5.39
C GLY A 297 -13.94 -5.47 4.51
N PHE A 298 -12.91 -4.69 4.88
CA PHE A 298 -12.52 -3.51 4.11
C PHE A 298 -12.04 -3.90 2.68
N PRO A 299 -12.40 -3.15 1.60
CA PRO A 299 -13.13 -1.85 1.61
C PRO A 299 -14.67 -1.96 1.59
N GLY A 300 -15.25 -3.15 1.70
CA GLY A 300 -16.68 -3.39 1.60
C GLY A 300 -17.48 -3.09 2.87
N THR A 301 -16.88 -2.60 3.95
CA THR A 301 -17.51 -2.28 5.22
C THR A 301 -18.16 -0.89 5.22
N LYS A 302 -19.20 -0.72 6.06
CA LYS A 302 -19.89 0.56 6.23
C LYS A 302 -19.02 1.64 6.89
N HIS A 303 -18.12 1.22 7.77
CA HIS A 303 -17.19 2.06 8.52
C HIS A 303 -15.76 1.59 8.25
N ASP A 304 -14.83 2.51 8.23
CA ASP A 304 -13.42 2.29 7.94
C ASP A 304 -12.48 3.07 8.89
N ASP A 305 -13.05 3.69 9.93
CA ASP A 305 -12.32 4.56 10.87
C ASP A 305 -11.23 3.78 11.64
N GLN A 306 -11.49 2.50 12.00
CA GLN A 306 -10.51 1.66 12.67
C GLN A 306 -9.39 1.22 11.72
N VAL A 307 -9.71 1.01 10.45
CA VAL A 307 -8.73 0.73 9.41
C VAL A 307 -7.84 1.94 9.16
N ASP A 308 -8.41 3.15 9.08
CA ASP A 308 -7.66 4.39 8.90
C ASP A 308 -6.69 4.64 10.06
N SER A 309 -7.17 4.53 11.30
CA SER A 309 -6.33 4.62 12.49
C SER A 309 -5.20 3.57 12.50
N THR A 310 -5.51 2.33 12.11
CA THR A 310 -4.53 1.23 12.01
C THR A 310 -3.46 1.50 10.96
N THR A 311 -3.86 1.88 9.76
CA THR A 311 -2.92 2.14 8.65
C THR A 311 -2.01 3.32 8.95
N GLN A 312 -2.55 4.38 9.55
CA GLN A 312 -1.78 5.53 10.02
C GLN A 312 -0.74 5.12 11.07
N ALA A 313 -1.12 4.30 12.06
CA ALA A 313 -0.19 3.80 13.08
C ALA A 313 0.93 2.98 12.45
N LEU A 314 0.57 2.00 11.62
CA LEU A 314 1.53 1.09 11.02
C LEU A 314 2.45 1.81 10.01
N ASP A 315 1.96 2.79 9.27
CA ASP A 315 2.79 3.58 8.37
C ASP A 315 3.79 4.44 9.16
N TYR A 316 3.33 5.15 10.19
CA TYR A 316 4.19 5.90 11.09
C TYR A 316 5.28 5.03 11.75
N LEU A 317 4.93 3.83 12.17
CA LEU A 317 5.86 2.86 12.79
C LEU A 317 6.81 2.20 11.78
N ARG A 318 6.62 2.42 10.48
CA ARG A 318 7.52 1.95 9.41
C ARG A 318 8.81 2.75 9.36
N GLU A 319 8.76 4.03 9.69
CA GLU A 319 9.95 4.86 9.72
C GLU A 319 10.89 4.39 10.83
N PRO A 320 12.18 4.12 10.53
CA PRO A 320 13.16 3.86 11.56
C PRO A 320 13.22 5.07 12.48
N ASP A 321 13.14 4.85 13.78
CA ASP A 321 13.33 5.92 14.75
C ASP A 321 14.78 6.43 14.64
N LEU A 322 14.98 7.49 13.85
CA LEU A 322 16.30 8.09 13.62
C LEU A 322 16.98 8.47 14.94
N LEU A 323 16.21 8.85 15.97
CA LEU A 323 16.75 9.15 17.30
C LEU A 323 17.28 7.89 18.02
N ALA A 324 16.60 6.74 17.87
CA ALA A 324 17.08 5.46 18.40
C ALA A 324 18.29 4.93 17.63
N LEU A 325 18.40 5.19 16.33
CA LEU A 325 19.58 4.89 15.51
C LEU A 325 20.78 5.76 15.92
N PHE A 326 20.57 7.05 16.19
CA PHE A 326 21.63 7.94 16.69
C PHE A 326 22.07 7.55 18.10
N ALA A 327 21.16 7.18 19.01
CA ALA A 327 21.52 6.73 20.35
C ALA A 327 22.35 5.44 20.35
N LYS A 328 22.10 4.50 19.42
CA LYS A 328 22.92 3.29 19.22
C LYS A 328 24.26 3.54 18.54
N ALA A 329 24.38 4.59 17.76
CA ALA A 329 25.65 4.92 17.09
C ALA A 329 26.65 5.66 18.01
N TYR A 330 26.18 6.17 19.15
CA TYR A 330 26.97 6.91 20.14
C TYR A 330 27.04 6.22 21.52
N SER A 331 26.53 5.00 21.64
CA SER A 331 26.72 4.10 22.79
C SER A 331 27.71 2.98 22.45
#